data_4e07cada78db46915301c678d999057b
#
_entry.id   4e07cada78db46915301c678d999057b
#
_cell.length_a   1.000
_cell.length_b   1.000
_cell.length_c   1.000
_cell.angle_alpha   90.00
_cell.angle_beta   90.00
_cell.angle_gamma   90.00
#
_symmetry.space_group_name_H-M   'P 1'
#
loop_
_entity.id
_entity.type
_entity.pdbx_description
1 polymer ?
#
loop_
_entity_poly.entity_id
_entity_poly.type
_entity_poly.pdbx_seq_one_letter_code
_entity_poly.pdbx_strand_id
1 'polypeptide(L)'
;SDIDNQYIRDYLNFESVSSGDKGLDFYRNPQTRGAVEWFYIGITGSREVANAILKACDREGIPPSLAFALAYTESRFKSTARNVNKNGSVDRGLFQLNDRSFPQLEEQDFFNIDVSARYGMKHLNFCRRIAKDDLLAVAMYNAGVARVKNNQTPKSTLLYVSNIAKYKARLDSSFERDVVSMFDDSLFLNEKETY
;
A
#
# COMPACT_ATOMS: atom_id res chain seq x y z
N SER A 1 15.60 12.95 -17.47
CA SER A 1 15.31 14.23 -16.84
C SER A 1 14.37 14.02 -15.66
N ASP A 2 14.62 14.75 -14.60
CA ASP A 2 13.78 14.72 -13.41
C ASP A 2 12.48 15.50 -13.66
N ILE A 3 11.43 15.14 -12.94
CA ILE A 3 10.12 15.80 -12.97
C ILE A 3 9.87 16.53 -11.66
N ASP A 4 9.17 17.65 -11.72
CA ASP A 4 8.80 18.38 -10.52
C ASP A 4 7.53 17.83 -9.85
N ASN A 5 7.31 18.21 -8.61
CA ASN A 5 6.20 17.73 -7.82
C ASN A 5 4.84 18.24 -8.32
N GLN A 6 4.81 19.40 -8.97
CA GLN A 6 3.56 19.92 -9.54
C GLN A 6 3.11 19.05 -10.71
N TYR A 7 4.04 18.64 -11.58
CA TYR A 7 3.73 17.72 -12.66
C TYR A 7 3.20 16.37 -12.15
N ILE A 8 3.80 15.83 -11.07
CA ILE A 8 3.30 14.61 -10.42
C ILE A 8 1.86 14.82 -9.94
N ARG A 9 1.58 15.90 -9.23
CA ARG A 9 0.25 16.21 -8.72
C ARG A 9 -0.78 16.39 -9.83
N ASP A 10 -0.46 17.13 -10.87
CA ASP A 10 -1.36 17.38 -11.99
C ASP A 10 -1.67 16.10 -12.76
N TYR A 11 -0.66 15.26 -12.98
CA TYR A 11 -0.84 13.95 -13.61
C TYR A 11 -1.74 13.02 -12.78
N LEU A 12 -1.57 13.04 -11.46
CA LEU A 12 -2.28 12.15 -10.53
C LEU A 12 -3.69 12.66 -10.20
N ASN A 13 -3.90 13.97 -10.14
CA ASN A 13 -5.24 14.54 -9.94
C ASN A 13 -6.21 14.18 -11.07
N PHE A 14 -5.72 13.89 -12.26
CA PHE A 14 -6.52 13.42 -13.36
C PHE A 14 -7.00 11.96 -13.20
N GLU A 15 -6.27 11.14 -12.43
CA GLU A 15 -6.56 9.71 -12.23
C GLU A 15 -7.19 9.40 -10.85
N SER A 16 -7.13 10.31 -9.89
CA SER A 16 -7.47 10.02 -8.49
C SER A 16 -8.83 10.55 -8.05
N VAL A 17 -9.89 10.14 -8.72
CA VAL A 17 -11.22 10.15 -8.07
C VAL A 17 -11.42 8.80 -7.40
N SER A 18 -10.68 8.52 -6.33
CA SER A 18 -10.98 7.36 -5.50
C SER A 18 -11.98 7.75 -4.41
N SER A 19 -13.10 7.07 -4.37
CA SER A 19 -13.93 6.95 -3.17
C SER A 19 -13.02 6.56 -1.99
N GLY A 20 -13.18 7.19 -0.82
CA GLY A 20 -12.33 6.93 0.34
C GLY A 20 -12.21 5.43 0.66
N ASP A 21 -11.00 4.99 1.02
CA ASP A 21 -10.75 3.62 1.43
C ASP A 21 -11.41 3.34 2.78
N LYS A 22 -12.46 2.51 2.76
CA LYS A 22 -13.16 2.02 3.95
C LYS A 22 -12.45 0.82 4.61
N GLY A 23 -11.39 0.31 3.98
CA GLY A 23 -10.76 -0.94 4.36
C GLY A 23 -10.26 -0.98 5.80
N LEU A 24 -9.66 0.12 6.27
CA LEU A 24 -9.13 0.19 7.63
C LEU A 24 -10.25 0.24 8.68
N ASP A 25 -11.32 1.00 8.44
CA ASP A 25 -12.48 1.06 9.34
C ASP A 25 -13.17 -0.30 9.44
N PHE A 26 -13.35 -0.99 8.31
CA PHE A 26 -13.90 -2.34 8.26
C PHE A 26 -13.00 -3.37 8.94
N TYR A 27 -11.68 -3.25 8.80
CA TYR A 27 -10.73 -4.14 9.48
C TYR A 27 -10.74 -3.95 11.00
N ARG A 28 -10.92 -2.73 11.48
CA ARG A 28 -11.00 -2.40 12.91
C ARG A 28 -12.31 -2.83 13.56
N ASN A 29 -13.37 -2.95 12.77
CA ASN A 29 -14.65 -3.41 13.27
C ASN A 29 -14.68 -4.97 13.36
N PRO A 30 -14.89 -5.55 14.55
CA PRO A 30 -14.95 -7.01 14.73
C PRO A 30 -15.97 -7.73 13.84
N GLN A 31 -17.07 -7.07 13.50
CA GLN A 31 -18.15 -7.66 12.68
C GLN A 31 -17.78 -7.78 11.21
N THR A 32 -16.91 -6.89 10.70
CA THR A 32 -16.53 -6.83 9.28
C THR A 32 -15.10 -7.29 9.01
N ARG A 33 -14.26 -7.41 10.06
CA ARG A 33 -12.85 -7.81 9.93
C ARG A 33 -12.63 -9.08 9.11
N GLY A 34 -13.41 -10.12 9.38
CA GLY A 34 -13.28 -11.39 8.66
C GLY A 34 -13.50 -11.28 7.16
N ALA A 35 -14.39 -10.39 6.71
CA ALA A 35 -14.61 -10.12 5.29
C ALA A 35 -13.44 -9.39 4.66
N VAL A 36 -12.80 -8.46 5.38
CA VAL A 36 -11.58 -7.76 4.92
C VAL A 36 -10.42 -8.76 4.78
N GLU A 37 -10.21 -9.60 5.77
CA GLU A 37 -9.19 -10.65 5.74
C GLU A 37 -9.41 -11.60 4.56
N TRP A 38 -10.64 -12.08 4.39
CA TRP A 38 -11.03 -12.95 3.26
C TRP A 38 -10.73 -12.30 1.92
N PHE A 39 -11.10 -11.02 1.74
CA PHE A 39 -10.85 -10.28 0.52
C PHE A 39 -9.36 -10.21 0.17
N TYR A 40 -8.53 -9.80 1.12
CA TYR A 40 -7.09 -9.65 0.87
C TYR A 40 -6.33 -10.98 0.82
N ILE A 41 -6.83 -12.05 1.46
CA ILE A 41 -6.33 -13.41 1.23
C ILE A 41 -6.56 -13.82 -0.22
N GLY A 42 -7.73 -13.51 -0.77
CA GLY A 42 -8.03 -13.73 -2.19
C GLY A 42 -7.11 -12.95 -3.13
N ILE A 43 -6.80 -11.70 -2.81
CA ILE A 43 -5.91 -10.84 -3.58
C ILE A 43 -4.45 -11.35 -3.58
N THR A 44 -3.94 -11.75 -2.41
CA THR A 44 -2.54 -12.17 -2.24
C THR A 44 -2.29 -13.64 -2.53
N GLY A 45 -3.32 -14.48 -2.42
CA GLY A 45 -3.19 -15.93 -2.41
C GLY A 45 -2.52 -16.50 -1.15
N SER A 46 -2.31 -15.66 -0.11
CA SER A 46 -1.61 -16.05 1.12
C SER A 46 -2.24 -15.39 2.35
N ARG A 47 -2.72 -16.22 3.27
CA ARG A 47 -3.22 -15.75 4.57
C ARG A 47 -2.13 -15.03 5.38
N GLU A 48 -0.91 -15.54 5.35
CA GLU A 48 0.22 -14.99 6.09
C GLU A 48 0.57 -13.57 5.58
N VAL A 49 0.70 -13.41 4.26
CA VAL A 49 0.98 -12.11 3.63
C VAL A 49 -0.15 -11.12 3.89
N ALA A 50 -1.40 -11.53 3.66
CA ALA A 50 -2.56 -10.66 3.86
C ALA A 50 -2.65 -10.16 5.31
N ASN A 51 -2.53 -11.06 6.28
CA ASN A 51 -2.64 -10.70 7.70
C ASN A 51 -1.47 -9.82 8.16
N ALA A 52 -0.25 -10.08 7.71
CA ALA A 52 0.92 -9.26 8.05
C ALA A 52 0.75 -7.81 7.55
N ILE A 53 0.29 -7.64 6.31
CA ILE A 53 0.04 -6.30 5.75
C ILE A 53 -1.10 -5.60 6.49
N LEU A 54 -2.23 -6.28 6.73
CA LEU A 54 -3.38 -5.69 7.44
C LEU A 54 -3.02 -5.25 8.86
N LYS A 55 -2.28 -6.06 9.62
CA LYS A 55 -1.80 -5.70 10.96
C LYS A 55 -0.87 -4.47 10.93
N ALA A 56 0.01 -4.40 9.94
CA ALA A 56 0.90 -3.26 9.76
C ALA A 56 0.14 -1.99 9.35
N CYS A 57 -0.88 -2.11 8.50
CA CYS A 57 -1.79 -1.03 8.15
C CYS A 57 -2.52 -0.48 9.37
N ASP A 58 -3.07 -1.36 10.20
CA ASP A 58 -3.78 -0.97 11.42
C ASP A 58 -2.86 -0.20 12.39
N ARG A 59 -1.64 -0.69 12.59
CA ARG A 59 -0.65 -0.05 13.47
C ARG A 59 -0.26 1.35 13.01
N GLU A 60 -0.08 1.55 11.70
CA GLU A 60 0.44 2.78 11.11
C GLU A 60 -0.67 3.72 10.57
N GLY A 61 -1.94 3.31 10.62
CA GLY A 61 -3.05 4.09 10.08
C GLY A 61 -2.99 4.25 8.56
N ILE A 62 -2.57 3.19 7.84
CA ILE A 62 -2.43 3.20 6.38
C ILE A 62 -3.64 2.53 5.74
N PRO A 63 -4.24 3.15 4.70
CA PRO A 63 -5.28 2.50 3.92
C PRO A 63 -4.80 1.16 3.35
N PRO A 64 -5.49 0.04 3.60
CA PRO A 64 -5.09 -1.26 3.09
C PRO A 64 -4.90 -1.30 1.56
N SER A 65 -5.78 -0.68 0.80
CA SER A 65 -5.65 -0.67 -0.67
C SER A 65 -4.35 -0.04 -1.14
N LEU A 66 -3.85 1.00 -0.47
CA LEU A 66 -2.55 1.62 -0.75
C LEU A 66 -1.40 0.65 -0.43
N ALA A 67 -1.45 0.01 0.72
CA ALA A 67 -0.41 -0.92 1.17
C ALA A 67 -0.30 -2.15 0.26
N PHE A 68 -1.45 -2.74 -0.11
CA PHE A 68 -1.45 -3.90 -1.02
C PHE A 68 -1.05 -3.52 -2.45
N ALA A 69 -1.43 -2.35 -2.94
CA ALA A 69 -0.97 -1.84 -4.23
C ALA A 69 0.55 -1.63 -4.25
N LEU A 70 1.11 -1.09 -3.17
CA LEU A 70 2.55 -0.95 -2.98
C LEU A 70 3.25 -2.31 -2.99
N ALA A 71 2.81 -3.26 -2.16
CA ALA A 71 3.40 -4.59 -2.06
C ALA A 71 3.35 -5.36 -3.40
N TYR A 72 2.23 -5.25 -4.13
CA TYR A 72 2.12 -5.84 -5.46
C TYR A 72 3.13 -5.24 -6.45
N THR A 73 3.27 -3.93 -6.46
CA THR A 73 4.21 -3.23 -7.35
C THR A 73 5.66 -3.57 -7.00
N GLU A 74 5.99 -3.67 -5.72
CA GLU A 74 7.34 -3.99 -5.26
C GLU A 74 7.75 -5.44 -5.52
N SER A 75 6.91 -6.40 -5.17
CA SER A 75 7.32 -7.82 -5.12
C SER A 75 6.34 -8.80 -5.75
N ARG A 76 5.16 -8.35 -6.22
CA ARG A 76 4.04 -9.24 -6.59
C ARG A 76 3.65 -10.17 -5.42
N PHE A 77 3.71 -9.65 -4.20
CA PHE A 77 3.47 -10.38 -2.95
C PHE A 77 4.48 -11.51 -2.65
N LYS A 78 5.65 -11.49 -3.30
CA LYS A 78 6.70 -12.50 -3.09
C LYS A 78 7.63 -12.06 -1.96
N SER A 79 7.60 -12.76 -0.82
CA SER A 79 8.47 -12.47 0.33
C SER A 79 9.96 -12.71 0.06
N THR A 80 10.28 -13.51 -0.95
CA THR A 80 11.65 -13.83 -1.36
C THR A 80 12.19 -12.93 -2.47
N ALA A 81 11.45 -11.90 -2.88
CA ALA A 81 11.86 -10.99 -3.93
C ALA A 81 13.18 -10.27 -3.58
N ARG A 82 14.08 -10.15 -4.56
CA ARG A 82 15.39 -9.52 -4.42
C ARG A 82 15.74 -8.77 -5.70
N ASN A 83 16.20 -7.53 -5.55
CA ASN A 83 16.66 -6.70 -6.64
C ASN A 83 17.98 -6.03 -6.29
N VAL A 84 18.97 -6.11 -7.20
CA VAL A 84 20.28 -5.46 -7.03
C VAL A 84 20.29 -4.16 -7.81
N ASN A 85 20.52 -3.07 -7.10
CA ASN A 85 20.57 -1.74 -7.68
C ASN A 85 21.94 -1.44 -8.34
N LYS A 86 21.98 -0.50 -9.26
CA LYS A 86 23.22 -0.11 -9.95
C LYS A 86 24.33 0.36 -9.01
N ASN A 87 23.97 0.89 -7.85
CA ASN A 87 24.95 1.33 -6.82
C ASN A 87 25.39 0.20 -5.88
N GLY A 88 24.98 -1.04 -6.16
CA GLY A 88 25.31 -2.23 -5.38
C GLY A 88 24.46 -2.45 -4.13
N SER A 89 23.51 -1.55 -3.80
CA SER A 89 22.55 -1.82 -2.72
C SER A 89 21.53 -2.86 -3.18
N VAL A 90 20.88 -3.51 -2.23
CA VAL A 90 19.93 -4.58 -2.51
C VAL A 90 18.59 -4.30 -1.84
N ASP A 91 17.53 -4.36 -2.63
CA ASP A 91 16.16 -4.28 -2.15
C ASP A 91 15.64 -5.71 -1.96
N ARG A 92 15.03 -6.02 -0.81
CA ARG A 92 14.62 -7.37 -0.44
C ARG A 92 13.23 -7.42 0.15
N GLY A 93 12.59 -8.56 -0.07
CA GLY A 93 11.35 -8.95 0.59
C GLY A 93 10.10 -8.33 0.01
N LEU A 94 9.01 -8.50 0.75
CA LEU A 94 7.66 -8.14 0.35
C LEU A 94 7.52 -6.66 -0.05
N PHE A 95 8.19 -5.75 0.66
CA PHE A 95 8.17 -4.31 0.44
C PHE A 95 9.47 -3.74 -0.15
N GLN A 96 10.38 -4.61 -0.63
CA GLN A 96 11.64 -4.23 -1.29
C GLN A 96 12.43 -3.19 -0.47
N LEU A 97 12.63 -3.49 0.81
CA LEU A 97 13.40 -2.64 1.70
C LEU A 97 14.88 -2.65 1.32
N ASN A 98 15.47 -1.46 1.20
CA ASN A 98 16.87 -1.29 0.82
C ASN A 98 17.81 -1.55 2.01
N ASP A 99 18.82 -2.39 1.84
CA ASP A 99 19.75 -2.78 2.91
C ASP A 99 20.54 -1.61 3.50
N ARG A 100 20.84 -0.58 2.71
CA ARG A 100 21.53 0.62 3.20
C ARG A 100 20.61 1.56 3.97
N SER A 101 19.31 1.52 3.69
CA SER A 101 18.31 2.33 4.39
C SER A 101 17.88 1.73 5.73
N PHE A 102 18.08 0.42 5.89
CA PHE A 102 17.71 -0.34 7.09
C PHE A 102 18.90 -1.14 7.63
N PRO A 103 20.00 -0.46 8.05
CA PRO A 103 21.24 -1.13 8.46
C PRO A 103 21.10 -1.94 9.75
N GLN A 104 19.99 -1.76 10.50
CA GLN A 104 19.67 -2.51 11.71
C GLN A 104 19.06 -3.90 11.43
N LEU A 105 18.66 -4.18 10.18
CA LEU A 105 18.09 -5.46 9.78
C LEU A 105 19.18 -6.39 9.25
N GLU A 106 19.13 -7.65 9.67
CA GLU A 106 19.93 -8.71 9.07
C GLU A 106 19.29 -9.19 7.75
N GLU A 107 20.05 -9.89 6.91
CA GLU A 107 19.55 -10.30 5.59
C GLU A 107 18.26 -11.13 5.68
N GLN A 108 18.17 -12.04 6.64
CA GLN A 108 16.99 -12.87 6.87
C GLN A 108 15.75 -12.08 7.28
N ASP A 109 15.92 -10.94 7.97
CA ASP A 109 14.82 -10.10 8.43
C ASP A 109 14.05 -9.48 7.26
N PHE A 110 14.77 -9.13 6.18
CA PHE A 110 14.13 -8.55 4.99
C PHE A 110 13.15 -9.53 4.31
N PHE A 111 13.38 -10.83 4.42
CA PHE A 111 12.53 -11.87 3.84
C PHE A 111 11.46 -12.37 4.81
N ASN A 112 11.51 -11.97 6.07
CA ASN A 112 10.45 -12.23 7.03
C ASN A 112 9.24 -11.36 6.71
N ILE A 113 8.08 -11.99 6.50
CA ILE A 113 6.85 -11.33 6.05
C ILE A 113 6.39 -10.27 7.05
N ASP A 114 6.36 -10.59 8.34
CA ASP A 114 5.92 -9.65 9.39
C ASP A 114 6.90 -8.48 9.55
N VAL A 115 8.20 -8.75 9.53
CA VAL A 115 9.25 -7.72 9.61
C VAL A 115 9.17 -6.79 8.41
N SER A 116 9.10 -7.34 7.20
CA SER A 116 9.00 -6.56 5.96
C SER A 116 7.75 -5.67 5.95
N ALA A 117 6.60 -6.21 6.34
CA ALA A 117 5.35 -5.45 6.41
C ALA A 117 5.43 -4.32 7.44
N ARG A 118 5.96 -4.61 8.63
CA ARG A 118 6.10 -3.62 9.71
C ARG A 118 7.02 -2.46 9.31
N TYR A 119 8.20 -2.74 8.80
CA TYR A 119 9.15 -1.71 8.38
C TYR A 119 8.70 -0.98 7.11
N GLY A 120 8.11 -1.69 6.15
CA GLY A 120 7.53 -1.10 4.94
C GLY A 120 6.44 -0.08 5.26
N MET A 121 5.49 -0.44 6.12
CA MET A 121 4.40 0.47 6.50
C MET A 121 4.88 1.63 7.37
N LYS A 122 5.82 1.39 8.28
CA LYS A 122 6.45 2.47 9.06
C LYS A 122 7.16 3.48 8.15
N HIS A 123 7.87 3.01 7.12
CA HIS A 123 8.53 3.87 6.15
C HIS A 123 7.53 4.62 5.27
N LEU A 124 6.49 3.95 4.79
CA LEU A 124 5.42 4.60 4.03
C LEU A 124 4.71 5.69 4.87
N ASN A 125 4.42 5.41 6.14
CA ASN A 125 3.81 6.40 7.04
C ASN A 125 4.74 7.61 7.25
N PHE A 126 6.04 7.40 7.37
CA PHE A 126 7.02 8.48 7.42
C PHE A 126 6.96 9.37 6.16
N CYS A 127 6.92 8.76 4.97
CA CYS A 127 6.75 9.48 3.71
C CYS A 127 5.42 10.25 3.65
N ARG A 128 4.31 9.64 4.10
CA ARG A 128 2.97 10.27 4.12
C ARG A 128 2.93 11.50 5.00
N ARG A 129 3.56 11.47 6.16
CA ARG A 129 3.62 12.62 7.06
C ARG A 129 4.38 13.81 6.46
N ILE A 130 5.37 13.55 5.61
CA ILE A 130 6.13 14.59 4.92
C ILE A 130 5.37 15.09 3.69
N ALA A 131 4.87 14.19 2.87
CA ALA A 131 4.22 14.50 1.60
C ALA A 131 2.83 15.11 1.77
N LYS A 132 2.08 14.68 2.81
CA LYS A 132 0.66 15.00 3.05
C LYS A 132 -0.26 14.64 1.87
N ASP A 133 0.20 13.75 1.02
CA ASP A 133 -0.48 13.20 -0.15
C ASP A 133 0.02 11.78 -0.36
N ASP A 134 -0.90 10.82 -0.57
CA ASP A 134 -0.55 9.40 -0.63
C ASP A 134 0.30 9.05 -1.86
N LEU A 135 0.03 9.66 -2.99
CA LEU A 135 0.76 9.36 -4.23
C LEU A 135 2.15 10.01 -4.23
N LEU A 136 2.27 11.22 -3.67
CA LEU A 136 3.57 11.83 -3.45
C LEU A 136 4.39 11.06 -2.41
N ALA A 137 3.74 10.50 -1.39
CA ALA A 137 4.39 9.63 -0.42
C ALA A 137 4.96 8.37 -1.08
N VAL A 138 4.23 7.77 -2.00
CA VAL A 138 4.69 6.62 -2.79
C VAL A 138 5.87 7.00 -3.69
N ALA A 139 5.87 8.19 -4.30
CA ALA A 139 7.04 8.71 -5.02
C ALA A 139 8.26 8.84 -4.09
N MET A 140 8.08 9.35 -2.87
CA MET A 140 9.14 9.44 -1.85
C MET A 140 9.64 8.06 -1.42
N TYR A 141 8.74 7.08 -1.29
CA TYR A 141 9.10 5.69 -0.98
C TYR A 141 10.05 5.11 -2.03
N ASN A 142 9.75 5.32 -3.31
CA ASN A 142 10.54 4.81 -4.44
C ASN A 142 11.83 5.59 -4.68
N ALA A 143 11.74 6.93 -4.79
CA ALA A 143 12.85 7.77 -5.23
C ALA A 143 13.69 8.34 -4.07
N GLY A 144 13.18 8.26 -2.85
CA GLY A 144 13.75 8.90 -1.67
C GLY A 144 13.20 10.31 -1.41
N VAL A 145 13.00 10.62 -0.13
CA VAL A 145 12.38 11.89 0.32
C VAL A 145 13.16 13.11 -0.19
N ALA A 146 14.49 13.09 -0.11
CA ALA A 146 15.31 14.24 -0.51
C ALA A 146 15.16 14.57 -1.99
N ARG A 147 15.15 13.56 -2.87
CA ARG A 147 14.98 13.76 -4.32
C ARG A 147 13.64 14.39 -4.65
N VAL A 148 12.56 13.84 -4.06
CA VAL A 148 11.21 14.35 -4.31
C VAL A 148 11.06 15.78 -3.78
N LYS A 149 11.56 16.08 -2.57
CA LYS A 149 11.54 17.45 -2.01
C LYS A 149 12.31 18.47 -2.87
N ASN A 150 13.39 18.04 -3.51
CA ASN A 150 14.24 18.89 -4.33
C ASN A 150 13.81 18.93 -5.82
N ASN A 151 12.63 18.43 -6.17
CA ASN A 151 12.15 18.35 -7.55
C ASN A 151 13.09 17.57 -8.49
N GLN A 152 13.73 16.51 -7.96
CA GLN A 152 14.69 15.65 -8.67
C GLN A 152 14.14 14.22 -8.81
N THR A 153 12.82 14.09 -8.95
CA THR A 153 12.16 12.79 -9.07
C THR A 153 12.45 12.18 -10.44
N PRO A 154 12.98 10.95 -10.50
CA PRO A 154 13.22 10.27 -11.77
C PRO A 154 11.91 10.02 -12.54
N LYS A 155 11.95 10.10 -13.87
CA LYS A 155 10.78 9.78 -14.71
C LYS A 155 10.24 8.37 -14.50
N SER A 156 11.09 7.40 -14.19
CA SER A 156 10.68 6.02 -13.87
C SER A 156 9.75 5.94 -12.66
N THR A 157 9.89 6.86 -11.71
CA THR A 157 9.03 6.96 -10.54
C THR A 157 7.60 7.34 -10.92
N LEU A 158 7.39 8.11 -11.99
CA LEU A 158 6.05 8.44 -12.47
C LEU A 158 5.27 7.19 -12.88
N LEU A 159 5.89 6.28 -13.63
CA LEU A 159 5.27 5.00 -13.99
C LEU A 159 4.99 4.13 -12.76
N TYR A 160 5.93 4.10 -11.82
CA TYR A 160 5.76 3.39 -10.55
C TYR A 160 4.54 3.89 -9.78
N VAL A 161 4.42 5.21 -9.59
CA VAL A 161 3.29 5.82 -8.90
C VAL A 161 1.97 5.58 -9.64
N SER A 162 1.97 5.73 -10.98
CA SER A 162 0.81 5.46 -11.82
C SER A 162 0.32 4.02 -11.68
N ASN A 163 1.21 3.05 -11.68
CA ASN A 163 0.87 1.64 -11.48
C ASN A 163 0.22 1.39 -10.12
N ILE A 164 0.74 1.99 -9.07
CA ILE A 164 0.16 1.90 -7.72
C ILE A 164 -1.21 2.54 -7.68
N ALA A 165 -1.38 3.74 -8.24
CA ALA A 165 -2.66 4.44 -8.28
C ALA A 165 -3.74 3.62 -8.99
N LYS A 166 -3.41 3.04 -10.14
CA LYS A 166 -4.33 2.18 -10.92
C LYS A 166 -4.69 0.90 -10.17
N TYR A 167 -3.73 0.25 -9.55
CA TYR A 167 -3.98 -0.97 -8.79
C TYR A 167 -4.82 -0.69 -7.55
N LYS A 168 -4.50 0.40 -6.81
CA LYS A 168 -5.30 0.87 -5.68
C LYS A 168 -6.75 1.13 -6.08
N ALA A 169 -6.98 1.86 -7.18
CA ALA A 169 -8.33 2.15 -7.66
C ALA A 169 -9.13 0.87 -7.98
N ARG A 170 -8.48 -0.14 -8.56
CA ARG A 170 -9.12 -1.45 -8.78
C ARG A 170 -9.43 -2.20 -7.48
N LEU A 171 -8.54 -2.13 -6.49
CA LEU A 171 -8.80 -2.70 -5.16
C LEU A 171 -9.97 -2.00 -4.48
N ASP A 172 -10.02 -0.67 -4.51
CA ASP A 172 -11.11 0.12 -3.92
C ASP A 172 -12.46 -0.27 -4.55
N SER A 173 -12.53 -0.35 -5.89
CA SER A 173 -13.76 -0.74 -6.59
C SER A 173 -14.17 -2.18 -6.30
N SER A 174 -13.23 -3.11 -6.24
CA SER A 174 -13.50 -4.51 -5.91
C SER A 174 -13.92 -4.67 -4.46
N PHE A 175 -13.30 -3.94 -3.54
CA PHE A 175 -13.65 -3.97 -2.12
C PHE A 175 -15.06 -3.42 -1.89
N GLU A 176 -15.43 -2.31 -2.53
CA GLU A 176 -16.78 -1.76 -2.46
C GLU A 176 -17.82 -2.78 -2.95
N ARG A 177 -17.58 -3.42 -4.09
CA ARG A 177 -18.48 -4.42 -4.68
C ARG A 177 -18.56 -5.71 -3.84
N ASP A 178 -17.42 -6.23 -3.40
CA ASP A 178 -17.33 -7.59 -2.85
C ASP A 178 -17.41 -7.63 -1.32
N VAL A 179 -17.16 -6.51 -0.62
CA VAL A 179 -17.19 -6.44 0.84
C VAL A 179 -18.24 -5.44 1.32
N VAL A 180 -18.12 -4.16 0.94
CA VAL A 180 -18.99 -3.11 1.50
C VAL A 180 -20.46 -3.39 1.20
N SER A 181 -20.79 -3.76 -0.03
CA SER A 181 -22.17 -4.08 -0.44
C SER A 181 -22.81 -5.20 0.36
N MET A 182 -22.05 -6.20 0.84
CA MET A 182 -22.58 -7.28 1.68
C MET A 182 -23.16 -6.77 3.00
N PHE A 183 -22.57 -5.74 3.58
CA PHE A 183 -23.01 -5.18 4.86
C PHE A 183 -24.11 -4.15 4.69
N ASP A 184 -24.11 -3.39 3.60
CA ASP A 184 -25.20 -2.47 3.27
C ASP A 184 -26.51 -3.20 3.03
N ASP A 185 -26.49 -4.33 2.30
CA ASP A 185 -27.66 -5.17 2.08
C ASP A 185 -28.19 -5.80 3.38
N SER A 186 -27.32 -6.15 4.32
CA SER A 186 -27.74 -6.70 5.62
C SER A 186 -28.45 -5.67 6.50
N LEU A 187 -28.12 -4.38 6.38
CA LEU A 187 -28.80 -3.29 7.09
C LEU A 187 -30.23 -3.08 6.55
N PHE A 188 -30.44 -3.22 5.25
CA PHE A 188 -31.78 -3.12 4.64
C PHE A 188 -32.70 -4.31 4.96
N LEU A 189 -32.17 -5.49 5.24
CA LEU A 189 -32.95 -6.66 5.62
C LEU A 189 -33.48 -6.57 7.05
N ASN A 190 -32.74 -5.95 7.97
CA ASN A 190 -33.18 -5.76 9.35
C ASN A 190 -34.27 -4.70 9.52
N GLU A 191 -34.41 -3.75 8.59
CA GLU A 191 -35.51 -2.77 8.61
C GLU A 191 -36.85 -3.32 8.12
N LYS A 192 -36.85 -4.47 7.40
CA LYS A 192 -38.08 -5.11 6.90
C LYS A 192 -38.75 -6.10 7.89
N GLU A 193 -38.03 -6.48 8.95
CA GLU A 193 -38.58 -7.40 9.98
C GLU A 193 -39.25 -6.67 11.15
N THR A 194 -39.37 -5.34 11.12
CA THR A 194 -39.94 -4.55 12.21
C THR A 194 -41.33 -3.97 11.88
N TYR A 195 -42.08 -4.60 10.96
CA TYR A 195 -43.50 -4.25 10.70
C TYR A 195 -44.43 -5.44 10.81
#